data_735bd1ac79ecabece1984f3e59dabd81
#
_entry.id   735bd1ac79ecabece1984f3e59dabd81
#
_cell.length_a   1.000
_cell.length_b   1.000
_cell.length_c   1.000
_cell.angle_alpha   90.00
_cell.angle_beta   90.00
_cell.angle_gamma   90.00
#
_symmetry.space_group_name_H-M   'P 1'
#
loop_
_entity.id
_entity.type
_entity.pdbx_description
1 polymer ?
#
loop_
_entity_poly.entity_id
_entity_poly.type
_entity_poly.pdbx_seq_one_letter_code
_entity_poly.pdbx_strand_id
1 'polypeptide(L)'
;KHYDGITMGDVVWHSRWETWVRLADTFREGDVFLAGDSAHVHSTTGGQGMNCCMQDAFNLGWKLALVLKGFAKNELLDTYEAERRPVAEQVIWAASSLHDIFMTHGKDIAQRKQTMFETGYTEKVVNACSGVAYTYRDVAPKPAALRELDGPAIGDRAPDIDFEDGGTLFDRLRHEYFTLLAMPDGGNVNP
;
A
#
# COMPACT_ATOMS: atom_id res chain seq x y z
N LYS A 1 24.99 27.08 -1.06
CA LYS A 1 25.06 27.17 -2.52
C LYS A 1 24.04 28.22 -2.94
N HIS A 2 24.53 29.29 -3.55
CA HIS A 2 23.69 30.30 -4.16
C HIS A 2 23.08 29.71 -5.45
N TYR A 3 21.78 29.82 -5.55
CA TYR A 3 21.09 29.63 -6.83
C TYR A 3 21.07 30.99 -7.50
N ASP A 4 21.78 31.12 -8.62
CA ASP A 4 21.82 32.38 -9.37
C ASP A 4 20.39 32.76 -9.79
N GLY A 5 20.00 33.98 -9.47
CA GLY A 5 18.67 34.51 -9.80
C GLY A 5 17.55 34.27 -8.80
N ILE A 6 17.82 33.60 -7.65
CA ILE A 6 16.83 33.44 -6.57
C ILE A 6 17.24 34.32 -5.39
N THR A 7 16.37 35.26 -5.02
CA THR A 7 16.52 36.10 -3.82
C THR A 7 15.49 35.67 -2.78
N MET A 8 15.95 35.37 -1.57
CA MET A 8 15.04 35.12 -0.44
C MET A 8 14.47 36.45 0.03
N GLY A 9 13.15 36.49 0.12
CA GLY A 9 12.43 37.56 0.83
C GLY A 9 12.38 37.32 2.33
N ASP A 10 11.47 38.00 3.02
CA ASP A 10 11.26 37.83 4.46
C ASP A 10 10.77 36.40 4.76
N VAL A 11 11.35 35.79 5.81
CA VAL A 11 10.94 34.46 6.27
C VAL A 11 9.65 34.59 7.06
N VAL A 12 8.55 34.17 6.44
CA VAL A 12 7.20 34.23 7.08
C VAL A 12 7.02 33.08 8.07
N TRP A 13 7.61 31.93 7.80
CA TRP A 13 7.54 30.75 8.66
C TRP A 13 8.80 29.89 8.52
N HIS A 14 9.28 29.36 9.62
CA HIS A 14 10.40 28.43 9.66
C HIS A 14 10.18 27.40 10.77
N SER A 15 10.40 26.14 10.46
CA SER A 15 10.33 25.04 11.43
C SER A 15 11.45 24.06 11.19
N ARG A 16 12.01 23.54 12.29
CA ARG A 16 12.88 22.37 12.22
C ARG A 16 12.01 21.15 11.99
N TRP A 17 12.37 20.36 11.01
CA TRP A 17 11.66 19.13 10.66
C TRP A 17 12.62 17.95 10.80
N GLU A 18 12.17 16.89 11.48
CA GLU A 18 12.90 15.65 11.68
C GLU A 18 12.01 14.49 11.26
N THR A 19 12.59 13.53 10.56
CA THR A 19 11.95 12.25 10.23
C THR A 19 12.48 11.14 11.11
N TRP A 20 11.57 10.30 11.53
CA TRP A 20 11.87 9.07 12.23
C TRP A 20 11.53 7.89 11.34
N VAL A 21 12.14 6.73 11.63
CA VAL A 21 11.78 5.45 11.04
C VAL A 21 11.29 4.57 12.17
N ARG A 22 9.99 4.36 12.24
CA ARG A 22 9.37 3.59 13.33
C ARG A 22 8.14 2.86 12.82
N LEU A 23 7.83 1.74 13.46
CA LEU A 23 6.62 0.96 13.27
C LEU A 23 6.08 0.63 14.66
N ALA A 24 4.78 0.80 14.86
CA ALA A 24 4.13 0.39 16.09
C ALA A 24 4.13 -1.14 16.21
N ASP A 25 4.24 -1.64 17.43
CA ASP A 25 4.22 -3.09 17.69
C ASP A 25 2.86 -3.68 17.31
N THR A 26 1.79 -2.95 17.59
CA THR A 26 0.41 -3.30 17.23
C THR A 26 -0.30 -2.10 16.61
N PHE A 27 -1.25 -2.36 15.70
CA PHE A 27 -2.10 -1.32 15.11
C PHE A 27 -3.48 -1.27 15.79
N ARG A 28 -3.79 -2.29 16.61
CA ARG A 28 -5.02 -2.37 17.36
C ARG A 28 -4.76 -2.83 18.79
N GLU A 29 -5.36 -2.14 19.76
CA GLU A 29 -5.45 -2.58 21.15
C GLU A 29 -6.87 -2.33 21.63
N GLY A 30 -7.67 -3.39 21.76
CA GLY A 30 -9.09 -3.28 22.10
C GLY A 30 -9.87 -2.45 21.09
N ASP A 31 -10.37 -1.30 21.53
CA ASP A 31 -11.13 -0.36 20.69
C ASP A 31 -10.28 0.83 20.18
N VAL A 32 -8.98 0.81 20.45
CA VAL A 32 -8.04 1.83 19.98
C VAL A 32 -7.33 1.34 18.74
N PHE A 33 -7.27 2.19 17.71
CA PHE A 33 -6.60 1.93 16.44
C PHE A 33 -5.56 2.99 16.15
N LEU A 34 -4.41 2.56 15.66
CA LEU A 34 -3.39 3.44 15.09
C LEU A 34 -3.46 3.35 13.57
N ALA A 35 -3.42 4.50 12.89
CA ALA A 35 -3.42 4.55 11.43
C ALA A 35 -2.49 5.68 10.95
N GLY A 36 -1.88 5.49 9.79
CA GLY A 36 -0.95 6.45 9.21
C GLY A 36 0.25 6.72 10.11
N ASP A 37 0.67 7.98 10.22
CA ASP A 37 1.87 8.38 10.95
C ASP A 37 1.84 8.04 12.45
N SER A 38 0.68 7.76 13.02
CA SER A 38 0.58 7.24 14.40
C SER A 38 0.97 5.75 14.49
N ALA A 39 0.84 5.01 13.42
CA ALA A 39 1.17 3.58 13.34
C ALA A 39 2.57 3.34 12.76
N HIS A 40 2.97 4.14 11.76
CA HIS A 40 4.25 4.00 11.07
C HIS A 40 4.76 5.32 10.52
N VAL A 41 6.04 5.55 10.67
CA VAL A 41 6.75 6.69 10.10
C VAL A 41 8.02 6.22 9.40
N HIS A 42 8.36 6.83 8.30
CA HIS A 42 9.50 6.46 7.49
C HIS A 42 10.11 7.67 6.76
N SER A 43 11.27 7.45 6.13
CA SER A 43 11.92 8.47 5.30
C SER A 43 10.95 8.96 4.21
N THR A 44 11.00 10.25 3.91
CA THR A 44 10.27 10.84 2.77
C THR A 44 10.77 10.39 1.40
N THR A 45 11.91 9.71 1.39
CA THR A 45 12.50 9.15 0.18
C THR A 45 11.57 8.08 -0.39
N GLY A 46 11.10 8.28 -1.60
CA GLY A 46 10.10 7.41 -2.25
C GLY A 46 8.66 7.94 -2.22
N GLY A 47 8.34 8.97 -1.44
CA GLY A 47 7.06 9.69 -1.50
C GLY A 47 5.81 8.89 -1.11
N GLN A 48 5.94 7.79 -0.33
CA GLN A 48 4.86 6.86 -0.04
C GLN A 48 4.05 7.16 1.23
N GLY A 49 4.51 8.10 2.08
CA GLY A 49 3.88 8.33 3.38
C GLY A 49 2.38 8.61 3.29
N MET A 50 2.01 9.64 2.54
CA MET A 50 0.60 10.01 2.39
C MET A 50 -0.24 8.88 1.77
N ASN A 51 0.28 8.19 0.76
CA ASN A 51 -0.45 7.10 0.10
C ASN A 51 -0.70 5.94 1.06
N CYS A 52 0.29 5.54 1.85
CA CYS A 52 0.15 4.48 2.84
C CYS A 52 -0.89 4.85 3.92
N CYS A 53 -0.82 6.09 4.44
CA CYS A 53 -1.79 6.59 5.42
C CYS A 53 -3.23 6.62 4.89
N MET A 54 -3.43 7.06 3.63
CA MET A 54 -4.75 7.04 3.00
C MET A 54 -5.29 5.62 2.82
N GLN A 55 -4.42 4.68 2.44
CA GLN A 55 -4.81 3.27 2.31
C GLN A 55 -5.18 2.65 3.67
N ASP A 56 -4.49 3.02 4.76
CA ASP A 56 -4.86 2.57 6.10
C ASP A 56 -6.25 3.07 6.48
N ALA A 57 -6.49 4.37 6.29
CA ALA A 57 -7.79 4.98 6.58
C ALA A 57 -8.92 4.34 5.73
N PHE A 58 -8.65 4.07 4.46
CA PHE A 58 -9.61 3.38 3.60
C PHE A 58 -9.87 1.95 4.07
N ASN A 59 -8.82 1.20 4.39
CA ASN A 59 -8.95 -0.19 4.86
C ASN A 59 -9.73 -0.28 6.17
N LEU A 60 -9.44 0.59 7.14
CA LEU A 60 -10.11 0.60 8.45
C LEU A 60 -11.54 1.14 8.37
N GLY A 61 -11.77 2.19 7.57
CA GLY A 61 -13.03 2.94 7.58
C GLY A 61 -14.26 2.10 7.25
N TRP A 62 -14.24 1.29 6.20
CA TRP A 62 -15.37 0.45 5.84
C TRP A 62 -15.60 -0.69 6.84
N LYS A 63 -14.52 -1.25 7.43
CA LYS A 63 -14.59 -2.28 8.46
C LYS A 63 -15.27 -1.76 9.72
N LEU A 64 -14.85 -0.58 10.18
CA LEU A 64 -15.51 0.11 11.28
C LEU A 64 -16.99 0.38 10.99
N ALA A 65 -17.31 0.87 9.80
CA ALA A 65 -18.69 1.14 9.42
C ALA A 65 -19.57 -0.11 9.47
N LEU A 66 -19.08 -1.25 9.00
CA LEU A 66 -19.84 -2.51 9.03
C LEU A 66 -20.03 -3.02 10.45
N VAL A 67 -19.00 -2.99 11.29
CA VAL A 67 -19.09 -3.46 12.67
C VAL A 67 -19.99 -2.56 13.51
N LEU A 68 -19.83 -1.24 13.41
CA LEU A 68 -20.66 -0.29 14.17
C LEU A 68 -22.13 -0.31 13.76
N LYS A 69 -22.43 -0.65 12.49
CA LYS A 69 -23.82 -0.85 12.02
C LYS A 69 -24.37 -2.24 12.32
N GLY A 70 -23.60 -3.14 12.93
CA GLY A 70 -24.00 -4.51 13.24
C GLY A 70 -24.06 -5.45 12.05
N PHE A 71 -23.49 -5.06 10.89
CA PHE A 71 -23.44 -5.90 9.69
C PHE A 71 -22.27 -6.88 9.69
N ALA A 72 -21.27 -6.66 10.51
CA ALA A 72 -20.14 -7.55 10.69
C ALA A 72 -19.80 -7.72 12.17
N LYS A 73 -19.11 -8.83 12.47
CA LYS A 73 -18.60 -9.11 13.80
C LYS A 73 -17.31 -8.32 14.06
N ASN A 74 -16.97 -8.15 15.34
CA ASN A 74 -15.81 -7.39 15.78
C ASN A 74 -14.47 -7.96 15.26
N GLU A 75 -14.42 -9.27 14.99
CA GLU A 75 -13.26 -9.97 14.45
C GLU A 75 -12.85 -9.43 13.06
N LEU A 76 -13.78 -8.78 12.32
CA LEU A 76 -13.41 -8.10 11.07
C LEU A 76 -12.34 -7.01 11.30
N LEU A 77 -12.35 -6.36 12.46
CA LEU A 77 -11.41 -5.30 12.78
C LEU A 77 -9.99 -5.83 13.04
N ASP A 78 -9.82 -7.10 13.41
CA ASP A 78 -8.50 -7.72 13.59
C ASP A 78 -7.76 -7.85 12.25
N THR A 79 -8.51 -7.93 11.16
CA THR A 79 -7.91 -7.99 9.82
C THR A 79 -7.22 -6.70 9.40
N TYR A 80 -7.52 -5.58 10.04
CA TYR A 80 -6.86 -4.31 9.75
C TYR A 80 -5.35 -4.37 10.00
N GLU A 81 -4.94 -4.77 11.19
CA GLU A 81 -3.52 -4.92 11.53
C GLU A 81 -2.86 -5.98 10.65
N ALA A 82 -3.50 -7.14 10.51
CA ALA A 82 -2.98 -8.26 9.73
C ALA A 82 -2.73 -7.88 8.25
N GLU A 83 -3.57 -7.03 7.67
CA GLU A 83 -3.44 -6.57 6.29
C GLU A 83 -2.48 -5.38 6.15
N ARG A 84 -2.52 -4.42 7.08
CA ARG A 84 -1.83 -3.14 6.89
C ARG A 84 -0.43 -3.08 7.49
N ARG A 85 -0.19 -3.76 8.60
CA ARG A 85 1.14 -3.74 9.23
C ARG A 85 2.25 -4.32 8.32
N PRO A 86 2.07 -5.45 7.61
CA PRO A 86 3.07 -5.95 6.66
C PRO A 86 3.33 -4.99 5.48
N VAL A 87 2.29 -4.27 5.03
CA VAL A 87 2.45 -3.24 3.98
C VAL A 87 3.30 -2.08 4.50
N ALA A 88 3.04 -1.61 5.72
CA ALA A 88 3.85 -0.57 6.35
C ALA A 88 5.32 -0.99 6.50
N GLU A 89 5.60 -2.23 6.90
CA GLU A 89 6.96 -2.79 6.94
C GLU A 89 7.66 -2.73 5.59
N GLN A 90 6.97 -3.11 4.51
CA GLN A 90 7.51 -3.05 3.14
C GLN A 90 7.80 -1.62 2.71
N VAL A 91 6.91 -0.68 3.02
CA VAL A 91 7.10 0.76 2.71
C VAL A 91 8.29 1.34 3.48
N ILE A 92 8.41 1.03 4.77
CA ILE A 92 9.54 1.43 5.60
C ILE A 92 10.85 0.88 5.02
N TRP A 93 10.89 -0.40 4.69
CA TRP A 93 12.06 -1.02 4.10
C TRP A 93 12.45 -0.37 2.77
N ALA A 94 11.50 -0.16 1.88
CA ALA A 94 11.74 0.46 0.57
C ALA A 94 12.25 1.90 0.71
N ALA A 95 11.61 2.71 1.56
CA ALA A 95 12.00 4.09 1.80
C ALA A 95 13.40 4.20 2.44
N SER A 96 13.73 3.32 3.39
CA SER A 96 15.03 3.27 4.04
C SER A 96 16.13 2.82 3.07
N SER A 97 15.88 1.79 2.27
CA SER A 97 16.83 1.31 1.27
C SER A 97 17.16 2.39 0.24
N LEU A 98 16.16 3.14 -0.22
CA LEU A 98 16.36 4.25 -1.14
C LEU A 98 17.15 5.39 -0.49
N HIS A 99 16.82 5.71 0.77
CA HIS A 99 17.55 6.69 1.54
C HIS A 99 19.04 6.33 1.64
N ASP A 100 19.36 5.09 1.95
CA ASP A 100 20.73 4.58 2.07
C ASP A 100 21.49 4.68 0.74
N ILE A 101 20.86 4.32 -0.37
CA ILE A 101 21.45 4.48 -1.71
C ILE A 101 21.82 5.96 -1.97
N PHE A 102 20.93 6.89 -1.63
CA PHE A 102 21.20 8.32 -1.81
C PHE A 102 22.27 8.85 -0.89
N MET A 103 22.31 8.40 0.35
CA MET A 103 23.28 8.85 1.35
C MET A 103 24.67 8.24 1.11
N THR A 104 24.76 6.96 0.79
CA THR A 104 26.04 6.24 0.60
C THR A 104 26.79 6.76 -0.62
N HIS A 105 26.08 6.96 -1.75
CA HIS A 105 26.74 7.39 -3.00
C HIS A 105 26.79 8.91 -3.20
N GLY A 106 26.27 9.67 -2.25
CA GLY A 106 26.37 11.13 -2.26
C GLY A 106 25.90 11.76 -3.61
N LYS A 107 26.82 12.42 -4.32
CA LYS A 107 26.54 13.08 -5.60
C LYS A 107 26.84 12.22 -6.82
N ASP A 108 27.38 11.01 -6.66
CA ASP A 108 27.73 10.13 -7.78
C ASP A 108 26.47 9.48 -8.37
N ILE A 109 25.96 10.11 -9.42
CA ILE A 109 24.74 9.66 -10.11
C ILE A 109 24.98 8.33 -10.84
N ALA A 110 26.19 8.09 -11.33
CA ALA A 110 26.51 6.85 -12.07
C ALA A 110 26.48 5.65 -11.13
N GLN A 111 27.11 5.76 -9.97
CA GLN A 111 27.08 4.72 -8.95
C GLN A 111 25.67 4.46 -8.42
N ARG A 112 24.87 5.50 -8.20
CA ARG A 112 23.45 5.31 -7.77
C ARG A 112 22.66 4.51 -8.80
N LYS A 113 22.76 4.89 -10.08
CA LYS A 113 22.07 4.19 -11.16
C LYS A 113 22.52 2.73 -11.25
N GLN A 114 23.82 2.48 -11.14
CA GLN A 114 24.37 1.13 -11.15
C GLN A 114 23.83 0.30 -9.99
N THR A 115 23.89 0.81 -8.77
CA THR A 115 23.35 0.12 -7.58
C THR A 115 21.86 -0.16 -7.70
N MET A 116 21.07 0.80 -8.16
CA MET A 116 19.62 0.61 -8.39
C MET A 116 19.34 -0.47 -9.43
N PHE A 117 20.15 -0.53 -10.48
CA PHE A 117 20.01 -1.56 -11.52
C PHE A 117 20.41 -2.95 -10.99
N GLU A 118 21.59 -3.07 -10.37
CA GLU A 118 22.13 -4.34 -9.87
C GLU A 118 21.25 -4.98 -8.78
N THR A 119 20.62 -4.15 -7.96
CA THR A 119 19.71 -4.62 -6.89
C THR A 119 18.28 -4.90 -7.36
N GLY A 120 17.95 -4.62 -8.63
CA GLY A 120 16.59 -4.67 -9.13
C GLY A 120 15.67 -3.68 -8.41
N TYR A 121 16.25 -2.63 -7.81
CA TYR A 121 15.53 -1.70 -6.94
C TYR A 121 14.42 -0.99 -7.68
N THR A 122 14.64 -0.61 -8.93
CA THR A 122 13.65 0.13 -9.74
C THR A 122 12.35 -0.64 -9.87
N GLU A 123 12.41 -1.94 -10.18
CA GLU A 123 11.23 -2.79 -10.30
C GLU A 123 10.52 -2.97 -8.94
N LYS A 124 11.28 -3.25 -7.89
CA LYS A 124 10.74 -3.39 -6.52
C LYS A 124 10.04 -2.11 -6.05
N VAL A 125 10.63 -0.96 -6.35
CA VAL A 125 10.04 0.33 -5.97
C VAL A 125 8.79 0.64 -6.79
N VAL A 126 8.80 0.41 -8.10
CA VAL A 126 7.61 0.60 -8.94
C VAL A 126 6.47 -0.25 -8.43
N ASN A 127 6.72 -1.52 -8.11
CA ASN A 127 5.71 -2.41 -7.56
C ASN A 127 5.19 -1.96 -6.19
N ALA A 128 6.08 -1.56 -5.28
CA ALA A 128 5.68 -1.05 -3.97
C ALA A 128 4.95 0.28 -4.06
N CYS A 129 5.42 1.20 -4.93
CA CYS A 129 4.83 2.54 -5.07
C CYS A 129 3.48 2.52 -5.80
N SER A 130 3.29 1.62 -6.76
CA SER A 130 2.02 1.49 -7.49
C SER A 130 0.89 0.94 -6.61
N GLY A 131 1.23 0.26 -5.52
CA GLY A 131 0.26 -0.48 -4.68
C GLY A 131 -0.33 -1.72 -5.37
N VAL A 132 0.13 -2.05 -6.59
CA VAL A 132 -0.39 -3.18 -7.38
C VAL A 132 0.13 -4.52 -6.85
N ALA A 133 1.33 -4.52 -6.27
CA ALA A 133 1.99 -5.73 -5.79
C ALA A 133 1.55 -6.17 -4.38
N TYR A 134 0.74 -5.38 -3.68
CA TYR A 134 0.27 -5.79 -2.36
C TYR A 134 -0.72 -6.94 -2.47
N THR A 135 -0.51 -7.96 -1.64
CA THR A 135 -1.40 -9.11 -1.51
C THR A 135 -1.71 -9.38 -0.05
N TYR A 136 -2.90 -9.86 0.21
CA TYR A 136 -3.36 -10.28 1.53
C TYR A 136 -3.48 -11.81 1.63
N ARG A 137 -2.78 -12.58 0.77
CA ARG A 137 -2.83 -14.06 0.72
C ARG A 137 -2.57 -14.71 2.06
N ASP A 138 -1.64 -14.16 2.84
CA ASP A 138 -1.23 -14.73 4.12
C ASP A 138 -2.28 -14.61 5.21
N VAL A 139 -3.12 -13.58 5.11
CA VAL A 139 -4.17 -13.27 6.10
C VAL A 139 -5.58 -13.55 5.60
N ALA A 140 -5.75 -13.79 4.30
CA ALA A 140 -7.02 -14.08 3.69
C ALA A 140 -7.57 -15.45 4.16
N PRO A 141 -8.89 -15.58 4.33
CA PRO A 141 -9.52 -16.86 4.67
C PRO A 141 -9.16 -17.93 3.62
N LYS A 142 -8.79 -19.13 4.07
CA LYS A 142 -8.51 -20.28 3.21
C LYS A 142 -9.61 -21.34 3.40
N PRO A 143 -10.76 -21.22 2.71
CA PRO A 143 -11.83 -22.21 2.85
C PRO A 143 -11.36 -23.58 2.34
N ALA A 144 -11.64 -24.62 3.09
CA ALA A 144 -11.18 -26.00 2.80
C ALA A 144 -11.73 -26.56 1.47
N ALA A 145 -12.74 -25.92 0.88
CA ALA A 145 -13.44 -26.39 -0.32
C ALA A 145 -13.03 -25.68 -1.62
N LEU A 146 -12.06 -24.75 -1.58
CA LEU A 146 -11.62 -24.08 -2.80
C LEU A 146 -10.74 -24.97 -3.63
N ARG A 147 -11.13 -25.18 -4.90
CA ARG A 147 -10.21 -25.66 -5.93
C ARG A 147 -9.13 -24.59 -6.15
N GLU A 148 -7.88 -25.02 -6.23
CA GLU A 148 -6.84 -24.20 -6.84
C GLU A 148 -7.23 -24.03 -8.32
N LEU A 149 -7.59 -22.81 -8.66
CA LEU A 149 -7.83 -22.39 -10.03
C LEU A 149 -6.60 -21.63 -10.52
N ASP A 150 -6.28 -21.77 -11.79
CA ASP A 150 -5.28 -20.93 -12.44
C ASP A 150 -5.81 -19.49 -12.43
N GLY A 151 -5.09 -18.57 -11.76
CA GLY A 151 -5.48 -17.18 -11.67
C GLY A 151 -5.22 -16.55 -10.30
N PRO A 152 -5.84 -15.39 -10.02
CA PRO A 152 -5.68 -14.71 -8.74
C PRO A 152 -6.21 -15.56 -7.60
N ALA A 153 -5.40 -15.67 -6.54
CA ALA A 153 -5.81 -16.34 -5.32
C ALA A 153 -6.61 -15.38 -4.42
N ILE A 154 -7.27 -15.95 -3.39
CA ILE A 154 -7.91 -15.15 -2.35
C ILE A 154 -6.86 -14.26 -1.68
N GLY A 155 -7.16 -12.98 -1.55
CA GLY A 155 -6.26 -11.96 -1.03
C GLY A 155 -5.45 -11.22 -2.09
N ASP A 156 -5.51 -11.66 -3.34
CA ASP A 156 -4.90 -10.94 -4.45
C ASP A 156 -5.77 -9.77 -4.92
N ARG A 157 -5.12 -8.82 -5.57
CA ARG A 157 -5.82 -7.80 -6.33
C ARG A 157 -6.57 -8.46 -7.49
N ALA A 158 -7.84 -8.12 -7.65
CA ALA A 158 -8.60 -8.55 -8.82
C ALA A 158 -7.94 -7.98 -10.11
N PRO A 159 -7.81 -8.80 -11.17
CA PRO A 159 -7.38 -8.30 -12.47
C PRO A 159 -8.45 -7.37 -13.05
N ASP A 160 -8.03 -6.40 -13.83
CA ASP A 160 -8.96 -5.62 -14.63
C ASP A 160 -9.31 -6.42 -15.90
N ILE A 161 -10.55 -6.78 -16.05
CA ILE A 161 -11.05 -7.66 -17.11
C ILE A 161 -11.97 -6.86 -18.00
N ASP A 162 -11.74 -6.94 -19.33
CA ASP A 162 -12.63 -6.35 -20.32
C ASP A 162 -13.92 -7.17 -20.46
N PHE A 163 -15.06 -6.49 -20.56
CA PHE A 163 -16.36 -7.13 -20.81
C PHE A 163 -16.77 -6.99 -22.28
N GLU A 164 -17.44 -8.02 -22.82
CA GLU A 164 -17.92 -8.01 -24.22
C GLU A 164 -18.89 -6.86 -24.53
N ASP A 165 -19.65 -6.41 -23.54
CA ASP A 165 -20.58 -5.27 -23.65
C ASP A 165 -19.89 -3.90 -23.42
N GLY A 166 -18.56 -3.90 -23.26
CA GLY A 166 -17.72 -2.73 -23.07
C GLY A 166 -17.47 -2.38 -21.62
N GLY A 167 -16.39 -1.64 -21.40
CA GLY A 167 -15.85 -1.29 -20.08
C GLY A 167 -15.10 -2.44 -19.39
N THR A 168 -14.51 -2.14 -18.25
CA THR A 168 -13.68 -3.07 -17.48
C THR A 168 -14.34 -3.48 -16.17
N LEU A 169 -13.75 -4.47 -15.49
CA LEU A 169 -14.17 -4.85 -14.14
C LEU A 169 -14.07 -3.65 -13.19
N PHE A 170 -13.00 -2.86 -13.29
CA PHE A 170 -12.81 -1.73 -12.39
C PHE A 170 -13.82 -0.60 -12.63
N ASP A 171 -14.33 -0.44 -13.84
CA ASP A 171 -15.42 0.51 -14.10
C ASP A 171 -16.73 0.10 -13.40
N ARG A 172 -16.89 -1.20 -13.11
CA ARG A 172 -18.09 -1.77 -12.46
C ARG A 172 -17.93 -1.93 -10.96
N LEU A 173 -16.69 -1.90 -10.43
CA LEU A 173 -16.45 -1.92 -8.99
C LEU A 173 -16.85 -0.58 -8.39
N ARG A 174 -17.90 -0.58 -7.57
CA ARG A 174 -18.34 0.61 -6.83
C ARG A 174 -17.91 0.46 -5.37
N HIS A 175 -17.21 1.43 -4.87
CA HIS A 175 -16.65 1.40 -3.51
C HIS A 175 -17.68 1.32 -2.38
N GLU A 176 -18.95 1.54 -2.68
CA GLU A 176 -20.04 1.52 -1.70
C GLU A 176 -20.59 0.11 -1.42
N TYR A 177 -20.25 -0.89 -2.25
CA TYR A 177 -20.84 -2.23 -2.20
C TYR A 177 -19.78 -3.32 -2.37
N PHE A 178 -20.09 -4.51 -1.84
CA PHE A 178 -19.39 -5.74 -2.23
C PHE A 178 -19.84 -6.15 -3.63
N THR A 179 -18.90 -6.60 -4.43
CA THR A 179 -19.18 -7.11 -5.78
C THR A 179 -19.03 -8.62 -5.79
N LEU A 180 -20.09 -9.33 -6.16
CA LEU A 180 -20.05 -10.76 -6.39
C LEU A 180 -19.78 -11.02 -7.87
N LEU A 181 -18.65 -11.67 -8.15
CA LEU A 181 -18.33 -12.14 -9.49
C LEU A 181 -18.79 -13.59 -9.62
N ALA A 182 -19.79 -13.82 -10.45
CA ALA A 182 -20.26 -15.16 -10.81
C ALA A 182 -19.68 -15.52 -12.19
N MET A 183 -18.87 -16.57 -12.23
CA MET A 183 -18.36 -17.12 -13.48
C MET A 183 -19.11 -18.41 -13.81
N PRO A 184 -19.65 -18.56 -15.03
CA PRO A 184 -20.30 -19.80 -15.44
C PRO A 184 -19.27 -20.92 -15.51
N ASP A 185 -19.65 -22.14 -15.11
CA ASP A 185 -18.81 -23.33 -15.24
C ASP A 185 -18.43 -23.54 -16.72
N GLY A 186 -17.12 -23.57 -17.00
CA GLY A 186 -16.58 -23.85 -18.33
C GLY A 186 -16.41 -22.66 -19.26
N GLY A 187 -16.55 -21.44 -18.78
CA GLY A 187 -16.25 -20.23 -19.55
C GLY A 187 -14.73 -20.07 -19.73
N ASN A 188 -14.24 -20.18 -20.97
CA ASN A 188 -12.92 -19.70 -21.33
C ASN A 188 -12.90 -18.18 -21.11
N VAL A 189 -12.29 -17.74 -20.04
CA VAL A 189 -11.87 -16.35 -19.91
C VAL A 189 -10.60 -16.26 -20.74
N ASN A 190 -10.70 -15.79 -21.98
CA ASN A 190 -9.51 -15.43 -22.74
C ASN A 190 -8.78 -14.31 -22.00
N PRO A 191 -7.47 -14.45 -21.75
CA PRO A 191 -6.65 -13.45 -21.07
C PRO A 191 -6.48 -12.19 -21.91
#